data_3a8c512c88b427b849ddbe0c2d42a297
#
_entry.id   3a8c512c88b427b849ddbe0c2d42a297
#
_cell.length_a   1.000
_cell.length_b   1.000
_cell.length_c   1.000
_cell.angle_alpha   90.00
_cell.angle_beta   90.00
_cell.angle_gamma   90.00
#
_symmetry.space_group_name_H-M   'P 1'
#
loop_
_entity.id
_entity.type
_entity.pdbx_description
1 polymer ?
#
loop_
_entity_poly.entity_id
_entity_poly.type
_entity_poly.pdbx_seq_one_letter_code
_entity_poly.pdbx_strand_id
1 'polypeptide(L)'
;SVVVTNTDPVRPPRYEESPRRRTLMMRDEFDRFLSDFRMVIMSDEQIKYIDDVLLDCNFTSAQCGKIIDQISGSDAQMTVMKRMYPQIVDKENFASVVNKLFSSFDRDKMKEYIQAYHGDQRPGDVGYVRPRAMSSADFDRFFNEYRGKSFESDRTRMLDEVVPPSGFTCAQCRKLVDMCTFQTDKKNMIKKLYPKIADKKNFSILTD
;
A
#
# COMPACT_ATOMS: atom_id res chain seq x y z
N SER A 1 -6.53 -36.20 -49.49
CA SER A 1 -5.58 -35.72 -48.44
C SER A 1 -5.97 -34.35 -48.05
N VAL A 2 -6.52 -34.18 -46.84
CA VAL A 2 -6.86 -32.91 -46.24
C VAL A 2 -5.71 -32.55 -45.30
N VAL A 3 -4.99 -31.46 -45.59
CA VAL A 3 -3.97 -30.91 -44.72
C VAL A 3 -4.66 -30.01 -43.72
N VAL A 4 -4.77 -30.45 -42.48
CA VAL A 4 -5.23 -29.61 -41.35
C VAL A 4 -4.03 -28.81 -40.88
N THR A 5 -3.98 -27.50 -41.19
CA THR A 5 -3.03 -26.58 -40.63
C THR A 5 -3.53 -26.15 -39.24
N ASN A 6 -2.89 -26.70 -38.23
CA ASN A 6 -3.07 -26.29 -36.84
C ASN A 6 -2.42 -24.90 -36.65
N THR A 7 -3.21 -23.84 -36.68
CA THR A 7 -2.78 -22.52 -36.29
C THR A 7 -2.99 -22.41 -34.80
N ASP A 8 -1.90 -22.62 -34.02
CA ASP A 8 -1.88 -22.28 -32.61
C ASP A 8 -2.19 -20.77 -32.42
N PRO A 9 -3.10 -20.40 -31.51
CA PRO A 9 -3.37 -19.00 -31.24
C PRO A 9 -2.07 -18.33 -30.73
N VAL A 10 -1.62 -17.32 -31.45
CA VAL A 10 -0.46 -16.50 -31.10
C VAL A 10 -0.70 -15.94 -29.73
N ARG A 11 0.02 -16.47 -28.73
CA ARG A 11 0.03 -15.97 -27.36
C ARG A 11 0.55 -14.55 -27.38
N PRO A 12 -0.18 -13.54 -26.87
CA PRO A 12 0.33 -12.19 -26.82
C PRO A 12 1.64 -12.15 -26.03
N PRO A 13 2.62 -11.33 -26.44
CA PRO A 13 3.90 -11.25 -25.75
C PRO A 13 3.66 -10.93 -24.28
N ARG A 14 4.21 -11.76 -23.38
CA ARG A 14 4.32 -11.42 -21.96
C ARG A 14 5.22 -10.19 -21.89
N TYR A 15 4.62 -9.04 -21.60
CA TYR A 15 5.40 -7.92 -21.14
C TYR A 15 5.99 -8.34 -19.79
N GLU A 16 7.25 -8.75 -19.79
CA GLU A 16 8.04 -8.83 -18.57
C GLU A 16 8.12 -7.38 -18.05
N GLU A 17 7.33 -7.08 -17.01
CA GLU A 17 7.49 -5.81 -16.30
C GLU A 17 8.94 -5.78 -15.80
N SER A 18 9.74 -4.89 -16.36
CA SER A 18 11.09 -4.63 -15.88
C SER A 18 11.04 -4.48 -14.37
N PRO A 19 11.95 -5.10 -13.59
CA PRO A 19 11.93 -5.01 -12.15
C PRO A 19 11.91 -3.53 -11.74
N ARG A 20 10.84 -3.09 -11.10
CA ARG A 20 10.66 -1.67 -10.70
C ARG A 20 11.84 -1.29 -9.82
N ARG A 21 12.58 -0.29 -10.26
CA ARG A 21 13.75 0.21 -9.54
C ARG A 21 13.23 0.98 -8.32
N ARG A 22 13.35 0.39 -7.13
CA ARG A 22 13.04 1.06 -5.87
C ARG A 22 13.97 2.23 -5.65
N THR A 23 13.45 3.38 -5.28
CA THR A 23 14.22 4.59 -4.98
C THR A 23 14.20 4.86 -3.49
N LEU A 24 15.30 5.42 -2.95
CA LEU A 24 15.30 5.92 -1.58
C LEU A 24 14.28 7.06 -1.45
N MET A 25 13.37 6.96 -0.47
CA MET A 25 12.43 8.03 -0.16
C MET A 25 13.18 9.26 0.35
N MET A 26 13.08 10.37 -0.37
CA MET A 26 13.75 11.62 -0.02
C MET A 26 13.06 12.30 1.17
N ARG A 27 13.76 13.25 1.80
CA ARG A 27 13.32 13.88 3.05
C ARG A 27 11.92 14.49 2.96
N ASP A 28 11.67 15.32 1.95
CA ASP A 28 10.38 16.02 1.81
C ASP A 28 9.23 15.05 1.48
N GLU A 29 9.52 14.00 0.72
CA GLU A 29 8.58 12.92 0.43
C GLU A 29 8.28 12.12 1.70
N PHE A 30 9.31 11.84 2.51
CA PHE A 30 9.17 11.13 3.77
C PHE A 30 8.38 11.93 4.82
N ASP A 31 8.58 13.23 4.91
CA ASP A 31 7.86 14.07 5.86
C ASP A 31 6.35 14.10 5.53
N ARG A 32 6.00 14.16 4.25
CA ARG A 32 4.60 14.01 3.78
C ARG A 32 4.05 12.62 4.07
N PHE A 33 4.81 11.59 3.70
CA PHE A 33 4.45 10.20 3.99
C PHE A 33 4.18 9.99 5.50
N LEU A 34 5.05 10.47 6.37
CA LEU A 34 4.91 10.31 7.82
C LEU A 34 3.70 11.06 8.37
N SER A 35 3.38 12.22 7.80
CA SER A 35 2.16 12.97 8.14
C SER A 35 0.91 12.16 7.80
N ASP A 36 0.86 11.57 6.60
CA ASP A 36 -0.26 10.73 6.17
C ASP A 36 -0.35 9.44 6.98
N PHE A 37 0.80 8.81 7.27
CA PHE A 37 0.86 7.59 8.07
C PHE A 37 0.29 7.76 9.49
N ARG A 38 0.48 8.93 10.10
CA ARG A 38 -0.09 9.27 11.42
C ARG A 38 -1.62 9.29 11.44
N MET A 39 -2.26 9.49 10.28
CA MET A 39 -3.71 9.49 10.15
C MET A 39 -4.28 8.07 10.12
N VAL A 40 -3.45 7.06 9.90
CA VAL A 40 -3.84 5.64 9.88
C VAL A 40 -3.79 5.09 11.30
N ILE A 41 -4.94 4.89 11.92
CA ILE A 41 -5.05 4.54 13.36
C ILE A 41 -4.93 3.03 13.60
N MET A 42 -5.42 2.20 12.68
CA MET A 42 -5.47 0.75 12.85
C MET A 42 -4.15 0.10 12.46
N SER A 43 -3.57 -0.72 13.33
CA SER A 43 -2.29 -1.38 13.09
C SER A 43 -2.27 -2.23 11.81
N ASP A 44 -3.35 -2.93 11.50
CA ASP A 44 -3.45 -3.73 10.28
C ASP A 44 -3.44 -2.86 9.02
N GLU A 45 -4.06 -1.68 9.08
CA GLU A 45 -4.04 -0.71 7.99
C GLU A 45 -2.66 -0.06 7.87
N GLN A 46 -1.99 0.22 8.98
CA GLN A 46 -0.61 0.70 9.00
C GLN A 46 0.35 -0.28 8.33
N ILE A 47 0.23 -1.58 8.63
CA ILE A 47 1.02 -2.63 8.00
C ILE A 47 0.79 -2.66 6.48
N LYS A 48 -0.46 -2.62 6.03
CA LYS A 48 -0.79 -2.57 4.60
C LYS A 48 -0.25 -1.32 3.91
N TYR A 49 -0.28 -0.19 4.59
CA TYR A 49 0.29 1.06 4.08
C TYR A 49 1.80 0.94 3.86
N ILE A 50 2.49 0.34 4.82
CA ILE A 50 3.93 0.05 4.70
C ILE A 50 4.20 -0.92 3.54
N ASP A 51 3.44 -2.03 3.43
CA ASP A 51 3.62 -2.99 2.34
C ASP A 51 3.52 -2.34 0.95
N ASP A 52 2.56 -1.43 0.78
CA ASP A 52 2.38 -0.70 -0.47
C ASP A 52 3.58 0.19 -0.81
N VAL A 53 4.07 0.95 0.17
CA VAL A 53 5.18 1.89 -0.05
C VAL A 53 6.48 1.13 -0.30
N LEU A 54 6.68 -0.03 0.34
CA LEU A 54 7.84 -0.89 0.15
C LEU A 54 7.95 -1.47 -1.28
N LEU A 55 6.89 -1.43 -2.07
CA LEU A 55 6.95 -1.83 -3.48
C LEU A 55 7.82 -0.88 -4.31
N ASP A 56 7.80 0.40 -3.99
CA ASP A 56 8.42 1.46 -4.79
C ASP A 56 9.59 2.18 -4.08
N CYS A 57 9.70 2.06 -2.75
CA CYS A 57 10.65 2.85 -1.97
C CYS A 57 11.56 2.01 -1.08
N ASN A 58 12.80 2.49 -0.93
CA ASN A 58 13.73 2.12 0.11
C ASN A 58 13.73 3.19 1.21
N PHE A 59 14.18 2.82 2.41
CA PHE A 59 14.22 3.67 3.58
C PHE A 59 15.57 3.63 4.28
N THR A 60 15.89 4.67 5.04
CA THR A 60 16.98 4.62 6.01
C THR A 60 16.49 4.04 7.35
N SER A 61 17.42 3.56 8.17
CA SER A 61 17.13 3.12 9.54
C SER A 61 16.49 4.26 10.36
N ALA A 62 16.95 5.49 10.19
CA ALA A 62 16.36 6.65 10.85
C ALA A 62 14.89 6.89 10.44
N GLN A 63 14.56 6.75 9.17
CA GLN A 63 13.18 6.85 8.67
C GLN A 63 12.32 5.71 9.24
N CYS A 64 12.82 4.48 9.21
CA CYS A 64 12.14 3.33 9.83
C CYS A 64 11.87 3.60 11.31
N GLY A 65 12.85 4.10 12.06
CA GLY A 65 12.67 4.42 13.46
C GLY A 65 11.53 5.43 13.72
N LYS A 66 11.39 6.46 12.88
CA LYS A 66 10.28 7.42 12.97
C LYS A 66 8.92 6.79 12.68
N ILE A 67 8.87 5.83 11.76
CA ILE A 67 7.64 5.06 11.46
C ILE A 67 7.27 4.20 12.66
N ILE A 68 8.22 3.48 13.25
CA ILE A 68 7.99 2.63 14.42
C ILE A 68 7.45 3.43 15.61
N ASP A 69 7.89 4.67 15.79
CA ASP A 69 7.39 5.56 16.85
C ASP A 69 5.89 5.91 16.70
N GLN A 70 5.30 5.69 15.52
CA GLN A 70 3.88 5.93 15.25
C GLN A 70 3.00 4.68 15.44
N ILE A 71 3.62 3.53 15.70
CA ILE A 71 2.93 2.25 15.77
C ILE A 71 2.78 1.84 17.23
N SER A 72 1.54 1.52 17.63
CA SER A 72 1.23 1.00 18.96
C SER A 72 1.29 -0.52 18.99
N GLY A 73 1.95 -1.05 20.02
CA GLY A 73 2.04 -2.49 20.26
C GLY A 73 3.28 -3.15 19.64
N SER A 74 3.97 -3.93 20.47
CA SER A 74 5.23 -4.59 20.09
C SER A 74 5.10 -5.52 18.90
N ASP A 75 4.01 -6.27 18.78
CA ASP A 75 3.80 -7.22 17.69
C ASP A 75 3.68 -6.50 16.34
N ALA A 76 2.94 -5.37 16.30
CA ALA A 76 2.82 -4.57 15.09
C ALA A 76 4.16 -3.89 14.75
N GLN A 77 4.87 -3.35 15.76
CA GLN A 77 6.20 -2.79 15.57
C GLN A 77 7.18 -3.81 14.99
N MET A 78 7.25 -5.02 15.57
CA MET A 78 8.11 -6.10 15.07
C MET A 78 7.73 -6.52 13.65
N THR A 79 6.44 -6.61 13.35
CA THR A 79 5.96 -6.95 12.01
C THR A 79 6.43 -5.93 10.99
N VAL A 80 6.27 -4.64 11.27
CA VAL A 80 6.72 -3.57 10.39
C VAL A 80 8.24 -3.54 10.26
N MET A 81 8.99 -3.72 11.35
CA MET A 81 10.45 -3.82 11.29
C MET A 81 10.92 -4.93 10.35
N LYS A 82 10.33 -6.14 10.46
CA LYS A 82 10.65 -7.28 9.60
C LYS A 82 10.34 -7.00 8.13
N ARG A 83 9.22 -6.33 7.85
CA ARG A 83 8.82 -5.98 6.48
C ARG A 83 9.72 -4.91 5.87
N MET A 84 10.13 -3.92 6.67
CA MET A 84 10.98 -2.83 6.20
C MET A 84 12.45 -3.23 6.06
N TYR A 85 12.95 -4.14 6.89
CA TYR A 85 14.38 -4.48 6.96
C TYR A 85 15.02 -4.81 5.60
N PRO A 86 14.39 -5.60 4.69
CA PRO A 86 14.91 -5.86 3.35
C PRO A 86 15.19 -4.59 2.52
N GLN A 87 14.40 -3.53 2.74
CA GLN A 87 14.44 -2.26 2.00
C GLN A 87 15.25 -1.16 2.72
N ILE A 88 15.90 -1.48 3.83
CA ILE A 88 16.78 -0.54 4.54
C ILE A 88 18.11 -0.44 3.81
N VAL A 89 18.51 0.80 3.46
CA VAL A 89 19.75 1.06 2.72
C VAL A 89 21.00 1.13 3.61
N ASP A 90 20.82 1.47 4.90
CA ASP A 90 21.87 1.61 5.93
C ASP A 90 21.65 0.62 7.08
N LYS A 91 21.67 -0.69 6.75
CA LYS A 91 21.37 -1.79 7.68
C LYS A 91 22.27 -1.81 8.92
N GLU A 92 23.49 -1.31 8.80
CA GLU A 92 24.46 -1.16 9.89
C GLU A 92 23.91 -0.29 11.03
N ASN A 93 22.99 0.65 10.74
CA ASN A 93 22.37 1.53 11.71
C ASN A 93 21.07 0.97 12.30
N PHE A 94 20.61 -0.19 11.84
CA PHE A 94 19.28 -0.73 12.19
C PHE A 94 19.17 -1.16 13.67
N ALA A 95 20.27 -1.36 14.36
CA ALA A 95 20.26 -1.63 15.80
C ALA A 95 19.56 -0.52 16.60
N SER A 96 19.63 0.74 16.15
CA SER A 96 18.94 1.85 16.75
C SER A 96 17.41 1.72 16.68
N VAL A 97 16.91 1.10 15.61
CA VAL A 97 15.47 0.81 15.41
C VAL A 97 15.03 -0.32 16.35
N VAL A 98 15.82 -1.41 16.43
CA VAL A 98 15.55 -2.54 17.32
C VAL A 98 15.46 -2.08 18.78
N ASN A 99 16.30 -1.14 19.18
CA ASN A 99 16.31 -0.61 20.54
C ASN A 99 15.05 0.18 20.93
N LYS A 100 14.19 0.52 19.97
CA LYS A 100 12.87 1.15 20.23
C LYS A 100 11.85 0.15 20.79
N LEU A 101 12.05 -1.14 20.61
CA LEU A 101 11.19 -2.16 21.22
C LEU A 101 11.37 -2.14 22.74
N PHE A 102 10.24 -2.11 23.44
CA PHE A 102 10.23 -2.03 24.91
C PHE A 102 10.80 -3.28 25.56
N SER A 103 10.38 -4.45 25.12
CA SER A 103 10.78 -5.74 25.69
C SER A 103 12.17 -6.18 25.21
N SER A 104 13.02 -6.65 26.12
CA SER A 104 14.28 -7.30 25.77
C SER A 104 14.08 -8.56 24.93
N PHE A 105 13.02 -9.31 25.24
CA PHE A 105 12.65 -10.51 24.50
C PHE A 105 12.31 -10.20 23.02
N ASP A 106 11.55 -9.14 22.77
CA ASP A 106 11.22 -8.72 21.40
C ASP A 106 12.47 -8.22 20.65
N ARG A 107 13.34 -7.49 21.36
CA ARG A 107 14.66 -7.09 20.78
C ARG A 107 15.50 -8.28 20.38
N ASP A 108 15.55 -9.31 21.21
CA ASP A 108 16.35 -10.51 20.92
C ASP A 108 15.75 -11.30 19.75
N LYS A 109 14.42 -11.45 19.69
CA LYS A 109 13.75 -12.03 18.52
C LYS A 109 14.01 -11.26 17.23
N MET A 110 14.06 -9.92 17.30
CA MET A 110 14.37 -9.11 16.13
C MET A 110 15.83 -9.26 15.69
N LYS A 111 16.77 -9.36 16.64
CA LYS A 111 18.18 -9.67 16.34
C LYS A 111 18.35 -11.04 15.68
N GLU A 112 17.65 -12.06 16.18
CA GLU A 112 17.63 -13.41 15.58
C GLU A 112 17.13 -13.36 14.13
N TYR A 113 16.04 -12.61 13.88
CA TYR A 113 15.53 -12.40 12.52
C TYR A 113 16.58 -11.76 11.62
N ILE A 114 17.25 -10.70 12.08
CA ILE A 114 18.29 -9.99 11.34
C ILE A 114 19.47 -10.92 11.01
N GLN A 115 19.91 -11.74 11.97
CA GLN A 115 21.01 -12.71 11.78
C GLN A 115 20.64 -13.82 10.79
N ALA A 116 19.38 -14.24 10.77
CA ALA A 116 18.87 -15.26 9.84
C ALA A 116 18.53 -14.71 8.46
N TYR A 117 18.56 -13.38 8.27
CA TYR A 117 18.18 -12.77 7.01
C TYR A 117 19.28 -12.92 5.95
N HIS A 118 18.98 -13.64 4.87
CA HIS A 118 19.90 -13.93 3.77
C HIS A 118 19.62 -13.18 2.47
N GLY A 119 18.81 -12.14 2.50
CA GLY A 119 18.52 -11.31 1.33
C GLY A 119 17.48 -11.86 0.33
N ASP A 120 17.09 -13.13 0.48
CA ASP A 120 16.20 -13.80 -0.49
C ASP A 120 14.72 -13.71 -0.17
N GLN A 121 14.35 -13.27 1.01
CA GLN A 121 12.94 -13.13 1.41
C GLN A 121 12.49 -11.69 1.27
N ARG A 122 11.75 -11.40 0.23
CA ARG A 122 11.04 -10.13 0.07
C ARG A 122 9.67 -10.25 0.73
N PRO A 123 9.40 -9.50 1.84
CA PRO A 123 8.08 -9.48 2.43
C PRO A 123 7.13 -8.74 1.52
N GLY A 124 6.51 -9.07 0.62
CA GLY A 124 5.61 -8.35 -0.28
C GLY A 124 5.17 -9.21 -1.47
N ASP A 125 5.87 -10.33 -1.70
CA ASP A 125 5.55 -11.21 -2.82
C ASP A 125 4.51 -12.29 -2.46
N VAL A 126 4.10 -12.39 -1.18
CA VAL A 126 3.16 -13.44 -0.76
C VAL A 126 1.74 -12.88 -0.69
N GLY A 127 1.05 -12.93 -1.80
CA GLY A 127 -0.42 -12.82 -1.83
C GLY A 127 -1.00 -11.39 -1.85
N TYR A 128 -0.18 -10.34 -1.79
CA TYR A 128 -0.69 -8.97 -1.93
C TYR A 128 -0.81 -8.59 -3.41
N VAL A 129 -2.03 -8.45 -3.87
CA VAL A 129 -2.32 -7.93 -5.21
C VAL A 129 -2.51 -6.41 -5.09
N ARG A 130 -1.53 -5.65 -5.59
CA ARG A 130 -1.62 -4.18 -5.63
C ARG A 130 -2.81 -3.75 -6.50
N PRO A 131 -3.67 -2.86 -5.99
CA PRO A 131 -4.71 -2.26 -6.81
C PRO A 131 -4.08 -1.50 -7.99
N ARG A 132 -4.66 -1.66 -9.18
CA ARG A 132 -4.36 -0.86 -10.36
C ARG A 132 -5.49 0.14 -10.54
N ALA A 133 -5.14 1.42 -10.66
CA ALA A 133 -6.14 2.44 -10.88
C ALA A 133 -6.91 2.18 -12.19
N MET A 134 -8.21 2.38 -12.16
CA MET A 134 -9.02 2.42 -13.36
C MET A 134 -8.48 3.47 -14.34
N SER A 135 -8.57 3.19 -15.64
CA SER A 135 -8.36 4.23 -16.65
C SER A 135 -9.34 5.40 -16.43
N SER A 136 -9.02 6.58 -16.95
CA SER A 136 -9.93 7.71 -16.86
C SER A 136 -11.31 7.40 -17.45
N ALA A 137 -11.36 6.71 -18.58
CA ALA A 137 -12.59 6.31 -19.25
C ALA A 137 -13.42 5.31 -18.43
N ASP A 138 -12.75 4.30 -17.81
CA ASP A 138 -13.42 3.32 -16.97
C ASP A 138 -13.93 3.97 -15.68
N PHE A 139 -13.14 4.87 -15.10
CA PHE A 139 -13.56 5.61 -13.92
C PHE A 139 -14.74 6.55 -14.24
N ASP A 140 -14.75 7.24 -15.37
CA ASP A 140 -15.85 8.13 -15.74
C ASP A 140 -17.17 7.33 -15.93
N ARG A 141 -17.10 6.12 -16.51
CA ARG A 141 -18.26 5.21 -16.59
C ARG A 141 -18.72 4.78 -15.20
N PHE A 142 -17.79 4.31 -14.37
CA PHE A 142 -18.06 3.92 -12.98
C PHE A 142 -18.68 5.09 -12.19
N PHE A 143 -18.09 6.27 -12.26
CA PHE A 143 -18.52 7.45 -11.52
C PHE A 143 -19.91 7.93 -11.95
N ASN A 144 -20.20 7.90 -13.26
CA ASN A 144 -21.53 8.25 -13.75
C ASN A 144 -22.60 7.28 -13.26
N GLU A 145 -22.31 5.98 -13.27
CA GLU A 145 -23.21 4.97 -12.72
C GLU A 145 -23.39 5.14 -11.21
N TYR A 146 -22.29 5.29 -10.46
CA TYR A 146 -22.28 5.52 -9.02
C TYR A 146 -23.12 6.74 -8.63
N ARG A 147 -22.95 7.84 -9.34
CA ARG A 147 -23.72 9.09 -9.12
C ARG A 147 -25.19 8.91 -9.44
N GLY A 148 -25.53 8.07 -10.39
CA GLY A 148 -26.91 7.78 -10.79
C GLY A 148 -27.67 6.89 -9.80
N LYS A 149 -27.01 6.22 -8.87
CA LYS A 149 -27.68 5.39 -7.86
C LYS A 149 -28.42 6.25 -6.84
N SER A 150 -29.69 5.97 -6.65
CA SER A 150 -30.56 6.71 -5.70
C SER A 150 -30.32 6.31 -4.25
N PHE A 151 -29.96 5.05 -3.98
CA PHE A 151 -29.79 4.52 -2.65
C PHE A 151 -28.30 4.39 -2.27
N GLU A 152 -27.98 4.76 -1.02
CA GLU A 152 -26.62 4.65 -0.49
C GLU A 152 -26.14 3.19 -0.43
N SER A 153 -27.05 2.24 -0.15
CA SER A 153 -26.74 0.82 -0.18
C SER A 153 -26.22 0.33 -1.54
N ASP A 154 -26.80 0.85 -2.64
CA ASP A 154 -26.35 0.48 -3.98
C ASP A 154 -24.98 1.09 -4.32
N ARG A 155 -24.74 2.34 -3.88
CA ARG A 155 -23.44 2.99 -4.00
C ARG A 155 -22.37 2.24 -3.22
N THR A 156 -22.70 1.82 -2.00
CA THR A 156 -21.82 1.04 -1.14
C THR A 156 -21.46 -0.29 -1.78
N ARG A 157 -22.45 -1.02 -2.32
CA ARG A 157 -22.23 -2.29 -3.03
C ARG A 157 -21.32 -2.12 -4.24
N MET A 158 -21.52 -1.08 -5.05
CA MET A 158 -20.64 -0.80 -6.19
C MET A 158 -19.18 -0.60 -5.77
N LEU A 159 -18.95 0.10 -4.63
CA LEU A 159 -17.59 0.26 -4.11
C LEU A 159 -17.01 -1.07 -3.60
N ASP A 160 -17.83 -1.92 -2.98
CA ASP A 160 -17.40 -3.21 -2.47
C ASP A 160 -17.05 -4.20 -3.59
N GLU A 161 -17.69 -4.08 -4.75
CA GLU A 161 -17.39 -4.88 -5.95
C GLU A 161 -16.05 -4.50 -6.60
N VAL A 162 -15.50 -3.33 -6.32
CA VAL A 162 -14.15 -2.97 -6.76
C VAL A 162 -13.13 -3.64 -5.85
N VAL A 163 -12.59 -4.75 -6.32
CA VAL A 163 -11.58 -5.56 -5.60
C VAL A 163 -10.29 -5.65 -6.41
N PRO A 164 -9.12 -5.86 -5.77
CA PRO A 164 -7.87 -6.05 -6.50
C PRO A 164 -7.98 -7.17 -7.56
N PRO A 165 -7.37 -6.98 -8.75
CA PRO A 165 -6.42 -5.92 -9.10
C PRO A 165 -7.05 -4.55 -9.44
N SER A 166 -8.38 -4.39 -9.44
CA SER A 166 -9.02 -3.10 -9.72
C SER A 166 -8.93 -2.16 -8.53
N GLY A 167 -8.79 -0.86 -8.81
CA GLY A 167 -8.67 0.16 -7.79
C GLY A 167 -8.81 1.57 -8.37
N PHE A 168 -8.47 2.57 -7.55
CA PHE A 168 -8.61 3.98 -7.85
C PHE A 168 -7.28 4.73 -7.63
N THR A 169 -7.11 5.87 -8.30
CA THR A 169 -6.13 6.88 -7.86
C THR A 169 -6.70 7.71 -6.70
N CYS A 170 -5.83 8.39 -5.95
CA CYS A 170 -6.26 9.38 -4.95
C CYS A 170 -7.15 10.46 -5.56
N ALA A 171 -6.83 10.95 -6.77
CA ALA A 171 -7.66 11.92 -7.49
C ALA A 171 -9.06 11.38 -7.84
N GLN A 172 -9.16 10.11 -8.21
CA GLN A 172 -10.45 9.45 -8.44
C GLN A 172 -11.23 9.29 -7.13
N CYS A 173 -10.56 8.87 -6.05
CA CYS A 173 -11.16 8.79 -4.72
C CYS A 173 -11.68 10.15 -4.23
N ARG A 174 -10.94 11.26 -4.50
CA ARG A 174 -11.39 12.61 -4.14
C ARG A 174 -12.76 12.93 -4.74
N LYS A 175 -12.98 12.60 -6.01
CA LYS A 175 -14.30 12.80 -6.66
C LYS A 175 -15.43 12.04 -5.93
N LEU A 176 -15.14 10.83 -5.44
CA LEU A 176 -16.12 10.04 -4.67
C LEU A 176 -16.36 10.64 -3.28
N VAL A 177 -15.31 11.08 -2.59
CA VAL A 177 -15.40 11.73 -1.27
C VAL A 177 -16.12 13.07 -1.34
N ASP A 178 -15.94 13.84 -2.42
CA ASP A 178 -16.60 15.14 -2.61
C ASP A 178 -18.12 15.01 -2.81
N MET A 179 -18.63 13.82 -3.11
CA MET A 179 -20.07 13.55 -3.11
C MET A 179 -20.67 13.45 -1.71
N CYS A 180 -19.86 13.26 -0.68
CA CYS A 180 -20.32 13.20 0.70
C CYS A 180 -20.54 14.62 1.24
N THR A 181 -21.71 14.85 1.85
CA THR A 181 -22.06 16.16 2.41
C THR A 181 -21.46 16.36 3.79
N PHE A 182 -21.48 15.32 4.63
CA PHE A 182 -21.05 15.42 6.02
C PHE A 182 -19.61 14.93 6.22
N GLN A 183 -18.88 15.57 7.13
CA GLN A 183 -17.49 15.21 7.42
C GLN A 183 -17.33 13.76 7.93
N THR A 184 -18.32 13.27 8.66
CA THR A 184 -18.34 11.87 9.13
C THR A 184 -18.39 10.90 7.96
N ASP A 185 -19.22 11.20 6.95
CA ASP A 185 -19.39 10.37 5.76
C ASP A 185 -18.13 10.40 4.89
N LYS A 186 -17.50 11.59 4.77
CA LYS A 186 -16.20 11.72 4.09
C LYS A 186 -15.13 10.82 4.74
N LYS A 187 -15.03 10.85 6.08
CA LYS A 187 -14.08 9.98 6.81
C LYS A 187 -14.37 8.50 6.59
N ASN A 188 -15.63 8.11 6.63
CA ASN A 188 -16.03 6.72 6.39
C ASN A 188 -15.74 6.29 4.95
N MET A 189 -16.01 7.17 3.98
CA MET A 189 -15.69 6.94 2.57
C MET A 189 -14.19 6.77 2.36
N ILE A 190 -13.37 7.64 2.93
CA ILE A 190 -11.90 7.55 2.84
C ILE A 190 -11.41 6.20 3.40
N LYS A 191 -11.90 5.78 4.58
CA LYS A 191 -11.55 4.47 5.15
C LYS A 191 -11.92 3.31 4.22
N LYS A 192 -13.08 3.37 3.60
CA LYS A 192 -13.55 2.34 2.67
C LYS A 192 -12.74 2.28 1.38
N LEU A 193 -12.35 3.44 0.87
CA LEU A 193 -11.57 3.56 -0.37
C LEU A 193 -10.08 3.21 -0.17
N TYR A 194 -9.54 3.42 1.02
CA TYR A 194 -8.11 3.27 1.31
C TYR A 194 -7.49 1.96 0.80
N PRO A 195 -8.07 0.76 1.05
CA PRO A 195 -7.51 -0.49 0.54
C PRO A 195 -7.51 -0.60 -0.99
N LYS A 196 -8.27 0.24 -1.68
CA LYS A 196 -8.47 0.24 -3.14
C LYS A 196 -7.63 1.29 -3.87
N ILE A 197 -6.85 2.09 -3.13
CA ILE A 197 -6.00 3.16 -3.69
C ILE A 197 -4.72 2.58 -4.28
N ALA A 198 -4.46 2.89 -5.55
CA ALA A 198 -3.27 2.44 -6.28
C ALA A 198 -2.03 3.34 -6.05
N ASP A 199 -2.25 4.63 -5.75
CA ASP A 199 -1.20 5.65 -5.62
C ASP A 199 -1.20 6.30 -4.22
N LYS A 200 -1.13 5.49 -3.16
CA LYS A 200 -1.21 5.94 -1.76
C LYS A 200 -0.22 7.04 -1.37
N LYS A 201 0.88 7.19 -2.11
CA LYS A 201 1.81 8.31 -1.94
C LYS A 201 1.18 9.70 -2.15
N ASN A 202 0.03 9.76 -2.81
CA ASN A 202 -0.73 10.99 -3.06
C ASN A 202 -1.92 11.16 -2.11
N PHE A 203 -1.95 10.41 -0.99
CA PHE A 203 -3.10 10.33 -0.10
C PHE A 203 -3.50 11.68 0.54
N SER A 204 -2.56 12.61 0.72
CA SER A 204 -2.84 13.97 1.22
C SER A 204 -3.95 14.69 0.43
N ILE A 205 -4.11 14.38 -0.86
CA ILE A 205 -5.19 14.94 -1.70
C ILE A 205 -6.60 14.67 -1.11
N LEU A 206 -6.74 13.60 -0.31
CA LEU A 206 -8.03 13.21 0.27
C LEU A 206 -8.30 13.86 1.63
N THR A 207 -7.27 14.40 2.28
CA THR A 207 -7.35 14.95 3.64
C THR A 207 -7.35 16.48 3.69
N ASP A 208 -7.00 17.13 2.57
CA ASP A 208 -7.11 18.57 2.35
C ASP A 208 -8.57 18.95 1.96
#